data_2cb78cabd6f0c5739f98f80354ef9237
#
_entry.id   2cb78cabd6f0c5739f98f80354ef9237
#
_cell.length_a   1.000
_cell.length_b   1.000
_cell.length_c   1.000
_cell.angle_alpha   90.00
_cell.angle_beta   90.00
_cell.angle_gamma   90.00
#
_symmetry.space_group_name_H-M   'P 1'
#
loop_
_entity.id
_entity.type
_entity.pdbx_description
1 polymer ?
#
loop_
_entity_poly.entity_id
_entity_poly.type
_entity_poly.pdbx_seq_one_letter_code
_entity_poly.pdbx_strand_id
1 'polypeptide(L)'
;MSHESRASHEACGLLGFDNVLLPVGDLGQAVSFYERAGFEVNFRLDEAGIAGLKVGKETPGLLLRVEEELPQRPPVWASARVWLEVPDARAAARSLAAAGVPPLDAPFSVATGWTVEFADPWGNVIGLTDYSKRPELARTG
;
A
#
# COMPACT_ATOMS: atom_id res chain seq x y z
N MET A 1 10.48 -12.37 36.13
CA MET A 1 10.35 -12.04 35.52
C MET A 1 9.62 -11.77 35.24
N SER A 2 9.29 -11.73 35.30
CA SER A 2 8.88 -11.58 34.83
C SER A 2 8.67 -11.26 34.17
N HIS A 3 8.26 -11.37 34.32
CA HIS A 3 7.90 -11.32 33.35
C HIS A 3 7.11 -12.08 33.03
N GLU A 4 6.40 -12.58 34.03
CA GLU A 4 5.93 -13.59 33.42
C GLU A 4 4.53 -13.59 33.02
N SER A 5 3.47 -13.33 33.77
CA SER A 5 2.14 -13.28 33.25
C SER A 5 2.01 -12.17 32.25
N ARG A 6 2.68 -11.12 32.46
CA ARG A 6 2.68 -10.13 31.43
C ARG A 6 3.61 -10.56 30.33
N ALA A 7 4.42 -11.56 30.58
CA ALA A 7 5.26 -12.09 29.53
C ALA A 7 4.44 -12.53 28.35
N SER A 8 3.21 -13.01 28.56
CA SER A 8 2.42 -13.49 27.44
C SER A 8 2.11 -12.38 26.44
N HIS A 9 1.82 -11.19 26.89
CA HIS A 9 1.57 -10.09 25.94
C HIS A 9 2.79 -9.23 25.70
N GLU A 10 3.86 -9.46 26.45
CA GLU A 10 5.11 -8.76 26.22
C GLU A 10 6.06 -9.58 25.37
N ALA A 11 5.75 -10.87 25.18
CA ALA A 11 6.69 -11.78 24.54
C ALA A 11 7.10 -11.34 23.16
N CYS A 12 6.18 -10.79 22.36
CA CYS A 12 6.51 -10.36 21.02
C CYS A 12 7.27 -9.05 21.00
N GLY A 13 6.90 -8.11 21.86
CA GLY A 13 7.51 -6.79 21.85
C GLY A 13 7.33 -6.07 20.52
N LEU A 14 6.11 -6.05 20.01
CA LEU A 14 5.84 -5.43 18.71
C LEU A 14 6.23 -3.96 18.74
N LEU A 15 7.05 -3.54 17.78
CA LEU A 15 7.48 -2.14 17.67
C LEU A 15 6.67 -1.37 16.64
N GLY A 16 6.07 -2.05 15.65
CA GLY A 16 5.30 -1.40 14.59
C GLY A 16 5.38 -2.20 13.31
N PHE A 17 4.87 -1.63 12.23
CA PHE A 17 5.00 -2.26 10.92
C PHE A 17 6.44 -2.18 10.44
N ASP A 18 6.87 -3.23 9.74
CA ASP A 18 8.12 -3.17 9.01
C ASP A 18 7.80 -2.78 7.56
N ASN A 19 7.53 -3.74 6.70
CA ASN A 19 7.12 -3.47 5.33
C ASN A 19 5.91 -4.33 4.99
N VAL A 20 5.07 -3.83 4.09
CA VAL A 20 4.07 -4.67 3.45
C VAL A 20 4.69 -5.18 2.16
N LEU A 21 4.78 -6.51 2.03
CA LEU A 21 5.40 -7.12 0.86
C LEU A 21 4.38 -7.34 -0.23
N LEU A 22 4.70 -6.89 -1.44
CA LEU A 22 3.85 -7.03 -2.61
C LEU A 22 4.61 -7.89 -3.64
N PRO A 23 4.16 -9.13 -3.87
CA PRO A 23 4.81 -9.98 -4.87
C PRO A 23 4.52 -9.47 -6.28
N VAL A 24 5.56 -9.37 -7.09
CA VAL A 24 5.47 -8.88 -8.45
C VAL A 24 6.25 -9.82 -9.37
N GLY A 25 5.98 -9.73 -10.67
CA GLY A 25 6.61 -10.63 -11.64
C GLY A 25 7.87 -10.07 -12.28
N ASP A 26 8.05 -8.75 -12.26
CA ASP A 26 9.18 -8.09 -12.91
C ASP A 26 9.44 -6.78 -12.21
N LEU A 27 10.68 -6.59 -11.75
CA LEU A 27 10.99 -5.43 -10.92
C LEU A 27 10.92 -4.12 -11.69
N GLY A 28 11.49 -4.09 -12.90
CA GLY A 28 11.47 -2.86 -13.70
C GLY A 28 10.07 -2.43 -14.06
N GLN A 29 9.23 -3.39 -14.44
CA GLN A 29 7.85 -3.12 -14.77
C GLN A 29 7.07 -2.66 -13.53
N ALA A 30 7.34 -3.27 -12.38
CA ALA A 30 6.69 -2.90 -11.13
C ALA A 30 7.06 -1.47 -10.72
N VAL A 31 8.36 -1.16 -10.74
CA VAL A 31 8.83 0.18 -10.40
C VAL A 31 8.19 1.22 -11.32
N SER A 32 8.18 0.95 -12.62
CA SER A 32 7.57 1.87 -13.58
C SER A 32 6.08 2.09 -13.29
N PHE A 33 5.36 1.01 -12.99
CA PHE A 33 3.94 1.10 -12.68
C PHE A 33 3.70 1.98 -11.45
N TYR A 34 4.42 1.71 -10.36
CA TYR A 34 4.18 2.45 -9.12
C TYR A 34 4.64 3.90 -9.20
N GLU A 35 5.68 4.18 -9.99
CA GLU A 35 6.06 5.57 -10.24
C GLU A 35 4.96 6.32 -10.98
N ARG A 36 4.33 5.69 -11.99
CA ARG A 36 3.18 6.30 -12.67
C ARG A 36 2.02 6.52 -11.71
N ALA A 37 1.84 5.62 -10.76
CA ALA A 37 0.77 5.76 -9.76
C ALA A 37 1.10 6.83 -8.71
N GLY A 38 2.28 7.44 -8.76
CA GLY A 38 2.62 8.54 -7.88
C GLY A 38 3.50 8.17 -6.70
N PHE A 39 4.03 6.94 -6.68
CA PHE A 39 4.90 6.52 -5.59
C PHE A 39 6.35 6.89 -5.87
N GLU A 40 7.07 7.15 -4.80
CA GLU A 40 8.49 7.43 -4.86
C GLU A 40 9.26 6.18 -4.42
N VAL A 41 10.26 5.78 -5.21
CA VAL A 41 11.10 4.64 -4.88
C VAL A 41 12.21 5.13 -3.95
N ASN A 42 12.34 4.51 -2.78
CA ASN A 42 13.38 4.90 -1.83
C ASN A 42 14.63 4.02 -1.91
N PHE A 43 14.54 2.85 -2.50
CA PHE A 43 15.71 2.04 -2.83
C PHE A 43 15.33 0.98 -3.85
N ARG A 44 16.35 0.47 -4.55
CA ARG A 44 16.15 -0.57 -5.55
C ARG A 44 17.41 -1.44 -5.61
N LEU A 45 17.23 -2.73 -5.42
CA LEU A 45 18.31 -3.72 -5.47
C LEU A 45 17.96 -4.76 -6.53
N ASP A 46 18.41 -4.53 -7.76
CA ASP A 46 18.03 -5.37 -8.89
C ASP A 46 18.47 -6.82 -8.71
N GLU A 47 19.66 -7.04 -8.18
CA GLU A 47 20.16 -8.40 -7.98
C GLU A 47 19.34 -9.18 -6.97
N ALA A 48 18.79 -8.50 -5.98
CA ALA A 48 17.95 -9.13 -4.97
C ALA A 48 16.49 -9.19 -5.39
N GLY A 49 16.11 -8.49 -6.47
CA GLY A 49 14.73 -8.46 -6.94
C GLY A 49 13.78 -7.73 -6.01
N ILE A 50 14.26 -6.68 -5.35
CA ILE A 50 13.43 -5.91 -4.41
C ILE A 50 13.56 -4.42 -4.68
N ALA A 51 12.48 -3.70 -4.36
CA ALA A 51 12.48 -2.24 -4.36
C ALA A 51 11.52 -1.74 -3.30
N GLY A 52 11.90 -0.69 -2.59
CA GLY A 52 11.07 -0.09 -1.57
C GLY A 52 10.34 1.13 -2.10
N LEU A 53 9.06 1.25 -1.73
CA LEU A 53 8.24 2.38 -2.06
C LEU A 53 7.99 3.20 -0.79
N LYS A 54 8.23 4.49 -0.89
CA LYS A 54 8.03 5.39 0.23
C LYS A 54 6.54 5.68 0.41
N VAL A 55 6.09 5.70 1.64
CA VAL A 55 4.73 6.06 1.98
C VAL A 55 4.77 7.29 2.88
N GLY A 56 4.47 8.45 2.28
CA GLY A 56 4.51 9.71 3.01
C GLY A 56 5.87 9.96 3.61
N LYS A 57 5.91 10.36 4.87
CA LYS A 57 7.16 10.57 5.61
C LYS A 57 7.48 9.37 6.50
N GLU A 58 6.62 8.38 6.50
CA GLU A 58 6.78 7.23 7.37
C GLU A 58 7.65 6.18 6.73
N THR A 59 8.46 5.53 7.53
CA THR A 59 9.18 4.34 7.16
C THR A 59 8.84 3.30 8.20
N PRO A 60 8.68 2.07 7.80
CA PRO A 60 8.82 1.49 6.46
C PRO A 60 7.63 1.80 5.56
N GLY A 61 7.61 1.22 4.38
CA GLY A 61 6.56 1.41 3.41
C GLY A 61 6.17 0.10 2.76
N LEU A 62 6.08 0.12 1.43
CA LEU A 62 5.77 -1.07 0.65
C LEU A 62 7.06 -1.63 0.08
N LEU A 63 7.16 -2.97 0.04
CA LEU A 63 8.33 -3.63 -0.53
C LEU A 63 7.89 -4.48 -1.71
N LEU A 64 8.32 -4.09 -2.91
CA LEU A 64 8.11 -4.89 -4.11
C LEU A 64 9.14 -6.01 -4.11
N ARG A 65 8.69 -7.23 -4.31
CA ARG A 65 9.60 -8.38 -4.28
C ARG A 65 9.25 -9.32 -5.43
N VAL A 66 10.23 -9.58 -6.29
CA VAL A 66 10.02 -10.46 -7.44
C VAL A 66 9.89 -11.90 -6.97
N GLU A 67 8.85 -12.56 -7.46
CA GLU A 67 8.61 -13.97 -7.25
C GLU A 67 8.57 -14.68 -8.58
N GLU A 68 9.24 -15.82 -8.69
CA GLU A 68 9.24 -16.58 -9.94
C GLU A 68 7.86 -17.13 -10.25
N GLU A 69 7.16 -17.60 -9.24
CA GLU A 69 5.79 -18.08 -9.40
C GLU A 69 4.89 -17.28 -8.50
N LEU A 70 3.91 -16.61 -9.10
CA LEU A 70 2.94 -15.84 -8.33
C LEU A 70 1.79 -16.76 -7.95
N PRO A 71 1.36 -16.75 -6.69
CA PRO A 71 0.26 -17.58 -6.26
C PRO A 71 -1.03 -17.13 -6.93
N GLN A 72 -1.98 -18.06 -7.08
CA GLN A 72 -3.31 -17.70 -7.53
C GLN A 72 -3.95 -16.81 -6.49
N ARG A 73 -4.48 -15.68 -6.94
CA ARG A 73 -5.06 -14.71 -6.04
C ARG A 73 -6.48 -15.07 -5.68
N PRO A 74 -6.88 -14.92 -4.41
CA PRO A 74 -8.29 -15.00 -4.06
C PRO A 74 -9.05 -13.80 -4.62
N PRO A 75 -10.38 -13.84 -4.63
CA PRO A 75 -11.16 -12.67 -5.05
C PRO A 75 -10.77 -11.43 -4.26
N VAL A 76 -10.92 -10.26 -4.88
CA VAL A 76 -10.53 -8.99 -4.26
C VAL A 76 -11.16 -8.82 -2.88
N TRP A 77 -12.45 -9.17 -2.74
CA TRP A 77 -13.15 -9.02 -1.48
C TRP A 77 -12.61 -9.90 -0.36
N ALA A 78 -11.89 -10.98 -0.73
CA ALA A 78 -11.32 -11.92 0.23
C ALA A 78 -9.83 -11.71 0.43
N SER A 79 -9.22 -10.77 -0.31
CA SER A 79 -7.78 -10.51 -0.24
C SER A 79 -7.47 -9.41 0.75
N ALA A 80 -6.34 -9.52 1.41
CA ALA A 80 -5.82 -8.39 2.16
C ALA A 80 -5.46 -7.27 1.19
N ARG A 81 -5.77 -6.04 1.55
CA ARG A 81 -5.48 -4.87 0.74
C ARG A 81 -4.79 -3.84 1.59
N VAL A 82 -4.02 -2.98 0.93
CA VAL A 82 -3.34 -1.89 1.62
C VAL A 82 -4.08 -0.61 1.29
N TRP A 83 -4.55 0.09 2.31
CA TRP A 83 -5.14 1.41 2.13
C TRP A 83 -4.17 2.45 2.69
N LEU A 84 -3.89 3.46 1.89
CA LEU A 84 -2.97 4.53 2.23
C LEU A 84 -3.74 5.84 2.29
N GLU A 85 -3.37 6.70 3.21
CA GLU A 85 -4.05 7.99 3.34
C GLU A 85 -3.57 8.98 2.32
N VAL A 86 -4.52 9.68 1.68
CA VAL A 86 -4.24 10.79 0.76
C VAL A 86 -5.12 11.97 1.18
N PRO A 87 -4.76 13.19 0.78
CA PRO A 87 -5.59 14.35 1.13
C PRO A 87 -6.98 14.30 0.50
N ASP A 88 -7.12 13.78 -0.72
CA ASP A 88 -8.37 13.78 -1.47
C ASP A 88 -8.39 12.60 -2.42
N ALA A 89 -9.19 11.58 -2.06
CA ALA A 89 -9.22 10.34 -2.83
C ALA A 89 -9.82 10.53 -4.22
N ARG A 90 -10.79 11.45 -4.37
CA ARG A 90 -11.39 11.70 -5.68
C ARG A 90 -10.41 12.39 -6.61
N ALA A 91 -9.61 13.31 -6.06
CA ALA A 91 -8.54 13.93 -6.86
C ALA A 91 -7.47 12.90 -7.22
N ALA A 92 -7.14 12.01 -6.28
CA ALA A 92 -6.19 10.94 -6.56
C ALA A 92 -6.69 10.03 -7.68
N ALA A 93 -7.98 9.73 -7.71
CA ALA A 93 -8.56 8.91 -8.78
C ALA A 93 -8.35 9.56 -10.15
N ARG A 94 -8.54 10.87 -10.23
CA ARG A 94 -8.33 11.60 -11.49
C ARG A 94 -6.85 11.55 -11.90
N SER A 95 -5.96 11.73 -10.95
CA SER A 95 -4.53 11.68 -11.23
C SER A 95 -4.08 10.30 -11.70
N LEU A 96 -4.59 9.25 -11.06
CA LEU A 96 -4.30 7.88 -11.49
C LEU A 96 -4.75 7.63 -12.91
N ALA A 97 -5.98 8.01 -13.23
CA ALA A 97 -6.51 7.82 -14.58
C ALA A 97 -5.67 8.57 -15.61
N ALA A 98 -5.29 9.82 -15.30
CA ALA A 98 -4.48 10.62 -16.20
C ALA A 98 -3.08 10.03 -16.41
N ALA A 99 -2.57 9.30 -15.41
CA ALA A 99 -1.26 8.68 -15.50
C ALA A 99 -1.28 7.28 -16.12
N GLY A 100 -2.45 6.83 -16.60
CA GLY A 100 -2.56 5.52 -17.22
C GLY A 100 -2.70 4.38 -16.24
N VAL A 101 -3.13 4.67 -15.02
CA VAL A 101 -3.40 3.68 -13.99
C VAL A 101 -4.88 3.78 -13.64
N PRO A 102 -5.75 3.13 -14.43
CA PRO A 102 -7.18 3.30 -14.20
C PRO A 102 -7.61 2.68 -12.87
N PRO A 103 -8.42 3.39 -12.08
CA PRO A 103 -8.98 2.80 -10.88
C PRO A 103 -9.84 1.59 -11.21
N LEU A 104 -9.98 0.68 -10.24
CA LEU A 104 -10.82 -0.51 -10.40
C LEU A 104 -12.28 -0.13 -10.54
N ASP A 105 -12.69 0.95 -9.88
CA ASP A 105 -14.05 1.42 -9.92
C ASP A 105 -14.05 2.90 -9.54
N ALA A 106 -15.22 3.54 -9.63
CA ALA A 106 -15.35 4.92 -9.19
C ALA A 106 -15.05 5.03 -7.69
N PRO A 107 -14.59 6.21 -7.23
CA PRO A 107 -14.40 6.39 -5.79
C PRO A 107 -15.69 6.12 -5.03
N PHE A 108 -15.55 5.50 -3.87
CA PHE A 108 -16.70 5.13 -3.06
C PHE A 108 -16.63 5.78 -1.69
N SER A 109 -17.80 6.00 -1.10
CA SER A 109 -17.95 6.64 0.19
C SER A 109 -17.69 5.63 1.30
N VAL A 110 -16.92 6.07 2.32
CA VAL A 110 -16.72 5.30 3.54
C VAL A 110 -17.02 6.20 4.71
N ALA A 111 -17.03 5.64 5.91
CA ALA A 111 -17.44 6.41 7.11
C ALA A 111 -16.58 7.65 7.32
N THR A 112 -15.31 7.59 7.00
CA THR A 112 -14.34 8.65 7.26
C THR A 112 -14.08 9.57 6.08
N GLY A 113 -14.53 9.18 4.88
CA GLY A 113 -14.28 9.99 3.69
C GLY A 113 -14.57 9.23 2.41
N TRP A 114 -13.63 9.26 1.49
CA TRP A 114 -13.72 8.61 0.19
C TRP A 114 -12.52 7.72 -0.03
N THR A 115 -12.70 6.68 -0.84
CA THR A 115 -11.64 5.73 -1.16
C THR A 115 -11.71 5.40 -2.64
N VAL A 116 -10.54 5.25 -3.26
CA VAL A 116 -10.41 4.71 -4.61
C VAL A 116 -9.38 3.60 -4.56
N GLU A 117 -9.60 2.54 -5.33
CA GLU A 117 -8.66 1.42 -5.37
C GLU A 117 -8.15 1.20 -6.78
N PHE A 118 -6.91 0.74 -6.90
CA PHE A 118 -6.33 0.32 -8.17
C PHE A 118 -5.55 -0.97 -7.95
N ALA A 119 -5.32 -1.70 -9.03
CA ALA A 119 -4.55 -2.94 -8.96
C ALA A 119 -3.31 -2.82 -9.84
N ASP A 120 -2.21 -3.41 -9.38
CA ASP A 120 -1.03 -3.50 -10.23
C ASP A 120 -1.19 -4.69 -11.21
N PRO A 121 -0.25 -4.86 -12.17
CA PRO A 121 -0.38 -5.93 -13.15
C PRO A 121 -0.45 -7.34 -12.56
N TRP A 122 -0.04 -7.53 -11.33
CA TRP A 122 -0.02 -8.85 -10.69
C TRP A 122 -1.14 -9.03 -9.68
N GLY A 123 -2.07 -8.09 -9.62
CA GLY A 123 -3.25 -8.21 -8.78
C GLY A 123 -3.11 -7.71 -7.36
N ASN A 124 -2.03 -7.02 -7.02
CA ASN A 124 -1.95 -6.35 -5.73
C ASN A 124 -2.88 -5.14 -5.76
N VAL A 125 -3.76 -5.03 -4.76
CA VAL A 125 -4.75 -3.95 -4.71
C VAL A 125 -4.32 -2.94 -3.67
N ILE A 126 -4.24 -1.68 -4.10
CA ILE A 126 -3.88 -0.55 -3.24
C ILE A 126 -5.06 0.40 -3.22
N GLY A 127 -5.45 0.84 -2.04
CA GLY A 127 -6.49 1.84 -1.88
C GLY A 127 -5.90 3.16 -1.41
N LEU A 128 -6.48 4.24 -1.90
CA LEU A 128 -6.13 5.60 -1.48
C LEU A 128 -7.38 6.17 -0.83
N THR A 129 -7.28 6.50 0.46
CA THR A 129 -8.43 6.88 1.26
C THR A 129 -8.19 8.23 1.93
N ASP A 130 -9.24 9.01 2.09
CA ASP A 130 -9.12 10.29 2.76
C ASP A 130 -10.00 10.35 4.00
N TYR A 131 -9.81 11.38 4.79
CA TYR A 131 -10.58 11.63 6.00
C TYR A 131 -11.41 12.91 5.86
N SER A 132 -11.93 13.14 4.64
CA SER A 132 -12.67 14.37 4.36
C SER A 132 -13.93 14.52 5.21
N LYS A 133 -14.49 13.41 5.69
CA LYS A 133 -15.67 13.45 6.57
C LYS A 133 -15.30 13.53 8.05
N ARG A 134 -14.06 13.23 8.39
CA ARG A 134 -13.56 13.26 9.76
C ARG A 134 -12.16 13.88 9.78
N PRO A 135 -12.06 15.18 9.42
CA PRO A 135 -10.73 15.80 9.25
C PRO A 135 -9.90 15.82 10.53
N GLU A 136 -10.54 15.70 11.69
CA GLU A 136 -9.79 15.64 12.95
C GLU A 136 -8.96 14.36 13.07
N LEU A 137 -9.27 13.34 12.28
CA LEU A 137 -8.52 12.07 12.28
C LEU A 137 -7.43 12.02 11.20
N ALA A 138 -7.39 13.01 10.33
CA ALA A 138 -6.43 13.02 9.25
C ALA A 138 -5.02 13.32 9.76
N ARG A 139 -4.02 12.77 9.07
CA ARG A 139 -2.63 13.14 9.35
C ARG A 139 -2.40 14.58 8.93
N THR A 140 -1.54 15.26 9.68
CA THR A 140 -1.15 16.63 9.37
C THR A 140 0.25 16.60 8.74
N GLY A 141 0.37 17.24 7.62
CA GLY A 141 1.64 17.31 6.93
C GLY A 141 1.89 16.17 5.99
#